data_d8d84a0f66a32826ad316a90ef835826
#
_entry.id   d8d84a0f66a32826ad316a90ef835826
#
_cell.length_a   1.000
_cell.length_b   1.000
_cell.length_c   1.000
_cell.angle_alpha   90.00
_cell.angle_beta   90.00
_cell.angle_gamma   90.00
#
_symmetry.space_group_name_H-M   'P 1'
#
loop_
_entity.id
_entity.type
_entity.pdbx_description
1 polymer ?
#
loop_
_entity_poly.entity_id
_entity_poly.type
_entity_poly.pdbx_seq_one_letter_code
_entity_poly.pdbx_strand_id
1 'polypeptide(L)'
;MYRFCVVVLSLGLVLVFVMRTSFEAAPTGATAPGTPAAGTPEAGIPGVEMFKVDSAAHVEGPVTYPQTPPVGGPHNPVWQNCGFYNRVVASERVVHSMEHGAVWITFQPDLPKAQIAVLKRLAGRNDHVLISPFPGLSDPVVASAWGEQLRLKSVSDPRLKEFVRAFAGHGPERNAPCDGSTTETGPLQVGTPVATVGSSASIAGTPVGANSP
;
A
#
# COMPACT_ATOMS: atom_id res chain seq x y z
N MET A 1 82.84 -7.55 -38.36
CA MET A 1 82.27 -6.24 -38.05
C MET A 1 81.65 -6.36 -36.66
N TYR A 2 82.43 -6.00 -35.64
CA TYR A 2 81.98 -6.01 -34.25
C TYR A 2 81.51 -4.59 -33.88
N ARG A 3 80.25 -4.42 -33.48
CA ARG A 3 79.74 -3.16 -32.90
C ARG A 3 79.64 -3.32 -31.39
N PHE A 4 80.52 -2.60 -30.69
CA PHE A 4 80.51 -2.46 -29.23
C PHE A 4 79.26 -1.65 -28.83
N CYS A 5 78.45 -2.20 -27.92
CA CYS A 5 77.36 -1.47 -27.27
C CYS A 5 77.90 -1.06 -25.87
N VAL A 6 77.99 0.26 -25.67
CA VAL A 6 78.44 0.84 -24.40
C VAL A 6 77.21 0.86 -23.47
N VAL A 7 77.39 0.17 -22.31
CA VAL A 7 76.37 0.22 -21.23
C VAL A 7 76.74 1.38 -20.30
N VAL A 8 75.88 2.39 -20.25
CA VAL A 8 76.03 3.48 -19.27
C VAL A 8 75.27 3.07 -18.01
N LEU A 9 75.98 2.82 -16.91
CA LEU A 9 75.36 2.66 -15.59
C LEU A 9 75.07 4.06 -15.03
N SER A 10 73.81 4.40 -14.90
CA SER A 10 73.38 5.54 -14.12
C SER A 10 73.00 5.11 -12.69
N LEU A 11 73.82 5.61 -11.74
CA LEU A 11 73.53 5.49 -10.30
C LEU A 11 72.28 6.32 -9.98
N GLY A 12 71.11 5.68 -9.81
CA GLY A 12 69.87 6.32 -9.35
C GLY A 12 69.82 6.32 -7.81
N LEU A 13 69.86 7.52 -7.25
CA LEU A 13 69.70 7.78 -5.83
C LEU A 13 68.26 7.48 -5.43
N VAL A 14 68.04 6.41 -4.66
CA VAL A 14 66.72 6.06 -4.11
C VAL A 14 66.45 6.94 -2.89
N LEU A 15 65.62 7.95 -3.05
CA LEU A 15 65.10 8.77 -1.96
C LEU A 15 63.92 8.03 -1.32
N VAL A 16 64.16 7.39 -0.16
CA VAL A 16 63.08 6.77 0.61
C VAL A 16 62.29 7.85 1.33
N PHE A 17 61.09 8.14 0.79
CA PHE A 17 60.16 9.04 1.44
C PHE A 17 59.34 8.25 2.46
N VAL A 18 59.71 8.35 3.75
CA VAL A 18 58.95 7.76 4.84
C VAL A 18 57.72 8.66 5.10
N MET A 19 56.58 8.27 4.53
CA MET A 19 55.31 8.88 4.91
C MET A 19 54.92 8.35 6.29
N ARG A 20 55.04 9.23 7.29
CA ARG A 20 54.36 9.01 8.60
C ARG A 20 52.87 9.18 8.40
N THR A 21 52.12 8.10 8.37
CA THR A 21 50.68 8.12 8.48
C THR A 21 50.31 8.36 9.96
N SER A 22 49.90 9.57 10.26
CA SER A 22 49.25 9.86 11.53
C SER A 22 47.91 9.15 11.56
N PHE A 23 47.80 8.12 12.37
CA PHE A 23 46.54 7.43 12.65
C PHE A 23 45.80 8.29 13.68
N GLU A 24 44.88 9.13 13.17
CA GLU A 24 43.98 9.92 14.00
C GLU A 24 42.82 9.01 14.42
N ALA A 25 42.77 8.69 15.71
CA ALA A 25 41.70 7.88 16.28
C ALA A 25 40.38 8.68 16.23
N ALA A 26 39.41 8.20 15.43
CA ALA A 26 38.06 8.71 15.44
C ALA A 26 37.39 8.40 16.79
N PRO A 27 36.55 9.32 17.31
CA PRO A 27 35.81 9.07 18.54
C PRO A 27 34.73 8.00 18.29
N THR A 28 34.82 6.91 19.01
CA THR A 28 33.78 5.87 19.10
C THR A 28 32.56 6.43 19.83
N GLY A 29 31.69 7.12 19.10
CA GLY A 29 30.34 7.35 19.51
C GLY A 29 29.51 6.12 19.14
N ALA A 30 29.34 5.17 20.04
CA ALA A 30 28.41 4.07 19.88
C ALA A 30 26.96 4.63 19.97
N THR A 31 26.41 5.02 18.84
CA THR A 31 24.97 5.19 18.71
C THR A 31 24.39 3.78 18.65
N ALA A 32 23.62 3.40 19.66
CA ALA A 32 22.83 2.18 19.65
C ALA A 32 21.98 2.13 18.36
N PRO A 33 21.87 0.96 17.70
CA PRO A 33 21.01 0.84 16.55
C PRO A 33 19.58 1.08 17.02
N GLY A 34 19.04 2.25 16.68
CA GLY A 34 17.61 2.50 16.77
C GLY A 34 16.91 1.41 15.97
N THR A 35 15.98 0.71 16.61
CA THR A 35 15.08 -0.22 15.95
C THR A 35 14.49 0.51 14.73
N PRO A 36 14.64 0.00 13.49
CA PRO A 36 14.00 0.64 12.36
C PRO A 36 12.51 0.61 12.62
N ALA A 37 11.90 1.78 12.70
CA ALA A 37 10.46 1.92 12.58
C ALA A 37 10.04 1.14 11.33
N ALA A 38 8.99 0.33 11.45
CA ALA A 38 8.48 -0.57 10.44
C ALA A 38 8.56 0.07 9.05
N GLY A 39 9.44 -0.49 8.21
CA GLY A 39 9.88 0.14 7.00
C GLY A 39 8.71 0.42 6.05
N THR A 40 8.37 1.68 5.92
CA THR A 40 7.73 2.20 4.71
C THR A 40 8.68 1.84 3.56
N PRO A 41 8.23 1.14 2.51
CA PRO A 41 9.08 0.95 1.34
C PRO A 41 9.47 2.34 0.85
N GLU A 42 10.76 2.64 0.84
CA GLU A 42 11.28 3.85 0.20
C GLU A 42 11.13 3.65 -1.31
N ALA A 43 9.89 3.78 -1.76
CA ALA A 43 9.55 3.65 -3.17
C ALA A 43 9.99 4.95 -3.84
N GLY A 44 11.19 4.94 -4.42
CA GLY A 44 11.66 6.01 -5.30
C GLY A 44 10.85 6.12 -6.59
N ILE A 45 9.52 5.94 -6.51
CA ILE A 45 8.58 6.03 -7.63
C ILE A 45 8.26 7.50 -7.88
N PRO A 46 8.65 8.06 -9.03
CA PRO A 46 8.42 9.48 -9.30
C PRO A 46 6.93 9.84 -9.25
N GLY A 47 6.60 10.91 -8.51
CA GLY A 47 5.24 11.44 -8.40
C GLY A 47 4.39 10.77 -7.32
N VAL A 48 4.93 9.88 -6.51
CA VAL A 48 4.26 9.44 -5.28
C VAL A 48 4.29 10.59 -4.27
N GLU A 49 3.12 10.95 -3.78
CA GLU A 49 2.92 11.89 -2.70
C GLU A 49 2.78 11.14 -1.38
N MET A 50 3.44 11.63 -0.33
CA MET A 50 3.38 11.06 1.02
C MET A 50 2.56 11.96 1.93
N PHE A 51 1.72 11.35 2.74
CA PHE A 51 0.83 12.02 3.66
C PHE A 51 0.99 11.46 5.07
N LYS A 52 1.00 12.35 6.06
CA LYS A 52 0.95 11.92 7.44
C LYS A 52 -0.46 11.44 7.78
N VAL A 53 -0.57 10.25 8.33
CA VAL A 53 -1.82 9.70 8.87
C VAL A 53 -1.73 9.70 10.40
N ASP A 54 -2.54 10.55 11.03
CA ASP A 54 -2.48 10.80 12.47
C ASP A 54 -3.34 9.83 13.30
N SER A 55 -4.22 9.07 12.68
CA SER A 55 -5.16 8.18 13.37
C SER A 55 -5.54 6.98 12.51
N ALA A 56 -5.70 5.83 13.15
CA ALA A 56 -6.29 4.60 12.61
C ALA A 56 -7.51 4.17 13.47
N ALA A 57 -8.23 5.14 14.03
CA ALA A 57 -9.35 4.84 14.91
C ALA A 57 -10.54 4.24 14.14
N HIS A 58 -11.11 3.16 14.65
CA HIS A 58 -12.37 2.64 14.16
C HIS A 58 -13.53 3.56 14.57
N VAL A 59 -14.30 3.99 13.60
CA VAL A 59 -15.48 4.84 13.78
C VAL A 59 -16.66 4.34 12.97
N GLU A 60 -17.85 4.53 13.47
CA GLU A 60 -19.08 4.25 12.71
C GLU A 60 -19.54 5.50 11.96
N GLY A 61 -20.11 5.30 10.77
CA GLY A 61 -20.63 6.38 9.95
C GLY A 61 -19.60 7.03 9.01
N PRO A 62 -20.04 8.05 8.27
CA PRO A 62 -19.23 8.73 7.27
C PRO A 62 -18.08 9.55 7.89
N VAL A 63 -16.93 9.55 7.21
CA VAL A 63 -15.74 10.32 7.58
C VAL A 63 -15.43 11.35 6.49
N THR A 64 -15.06 12.55 6.89
CA THR A 64 -14.53 13.55 5.98
C THR A 64 -13.01 13.43 5.93
N TYR A 65 -12.48 13.07 4.78
CA TYR A 65 -11.04 12.91 4.57
C TYR A 65 -10.43 14.14 3.90
N PRO A 66 -9.20 14.53 4.25
CA PRO A 66 -8.53 15.65 3.61
C PRO A 66 -8.05 15.34 2.18
N GLN A 67 -7.81 14.06 1.84
CA GLN A 67 -7.44 13.63 0.49
C GLN A 67 -8.62 13.00 -0.24
N THR A 68 -8.64 13.16 -1.58
CA THR A 68 -9.63 12.54 -2.46
C THR A 68 -8.92 11.81 -3.61
N PRO A 69 -8.95 10.47 -3.64
CA PRO A 69 -9.43 9.54 -2.61
C PRO A 69 -8.65 9.63 -1.30
N PRO A 70 -9.18 9.11 -0.18
CA PRO A 70 -8.43 9.06 1.08
C PRO A 70 -7.20 8.15 0.99
N VAL A 71 -6.23 8.41 1.88
CA VAL A 71 -4.99 7.63 2.00
C VAL A 71 -4.81 7.02 3.39
N GLY A 72 -5.80 7.15 4.26
CA GLY A 72 -5.76 6.70 5.65
C GLY A 72 -6.59 7.59 6.55
N GLY A 73 -6.60 7.31 7.83
CA GLY A 73 -7.35 8.07 8.84
C GLY A 73 -8.38 7.22 9.58
N PRO A 74 -9.28 7.83 10.36
CA PRO A 74 -10.39 7.12 11.02
C PRO A 74 -11.23 6.38 9.97
N HIS A 75 -11.70 5.18 10.27
CA HIS A 75 -12.36 4.33 9.30
C HIS A 75 -13.35 3.35 9.95
N ASN A 76 -14.16 2.69 9.11
CA ASN A 76 -15.16 1.74 9.58
C ASN A 76 -14.51 0.44 10.08
N PRO A 77 -15.00 -0.19 11.17
CA PRO A 77 -14.46 -1.45 11.68
C PRO A 77 -14.66 -2.65 10.73
N VAL A 78 -15.51 -2.51 9.71
CA VAL A 78 -15.71 -3.52 8.67
C VAL A 78 -14.93 -3.13 7.43
N TRP A 79 -13.95 -3.94 7.00
CA TRP A 79 -13.16 -3.65 5.81
C TRP A 79 -13.84 -4.13 4.52
N GLN A 80 -13.47 -3.52 3.41
CA GLN A 80 -13.90 -3.91 2.07
C GLN A 80 -12.99 -5.02 1.54
N ASN A 81 -13.53 -6.14 1.08
CA ASN A 81 -12.70 -7.17 0.45
C ASN A 81 -11.94 -6.63 -0.76
N CYS A 82 -10.70 -7.09 -0.93
CA CYS A 82 -9.93 -6.80 -2.13
C CYS A 82 -10.60 -7.40 -3.39
N GLY A 83 -10.34 -6.82 -4.54
CA GLY A 83 -10.90 -7.25 -5.80
C GLY A 83 -11.35 -6.09 -6.70
N PHE A 84 -12.05 -6.42 -7.77
CA PHE A 84 -12.58 -5.45 -8.72
C PHE A 84 -14.07 -5.20 -8.50
N TYR A 85 -14.42 -3.94 -8.33
CA TYR A 85 -15.80 -3.46 -8.21
C TYR A 85 -16.17 -2.61 -9.45
N ASN A 86 -17.38 -2.81 -9.96
CA ASN A 86 -17.94 -1.99 -11.03
C ASN A 86 -18.84 -0.87 -10.51
N ARG A 87 -18.95 -0.72 -9.21
CA ARG A 87 -19.71 0.29 -8.47
C ARG A 87 -18.83 0.94 -7.41
N VAL A 88 -19.20 2.14 -6.99
CA VAL A 88 -18.55 2.83 -5.86
C VAL A 88 -18.63 1.97 -4.62
N VAL A 89 -17.60 1.99 -3.81
CA VAL A 89 -17.52 1.37 -2.48
C VAL A 89 -17.35 2.44 -1.41
N ALA A 90 -17.71 2.12 -0.17
CA ALA A 90 -17.56 3.04 0.94
C ALA A 90 -16.07 3.32 1.23
N SER A 91 -15.68 4.58 1.19
CA SER A 91 -14.29 4.98 1.44
C SER A 91 -13.79 4.54 2.80
N GLU A 92 -14.63 4.61 3.81
CA GLU A 92 -14.31 4.26 5.19
C GLU A 92 -13.97 2.77 5.34
N ARG A 93 -14.62 1.91 4.57
CA ARG A 93 -14.31 0.48 4.53
C ARG A 93 -13.03 0.19 3.77
N VAL A 94 -12.76 0.95 2.71
CA VAL A 94 -11.50 0.79 1.94
C VAL A 94 -10.30 1.32 2.70
N VAL A 95 -10.47 2.38 3.50
CA VAL A 95 -9.40 2.87 4.37
C VAL A 95 -8.98 1.78 5.37
N HIS A 96 -9.92 1.00 5.91
CA HIS A 96 -9.60 -0.18 6.73
C HIS A 96 -8.81 -1.24 5.90
N SER A 97 -9.25 -1.51 4.67
CA SER A 97 -8.50 -2.42 3.79
C SER A 97 -7.07 -1.93 3.52
N MET A 98 -6.86 -0.61 3.42
CA MET A 98 -5.51 -0.04 3.29
C MET A 98 -4.67 -0.19 4.56
N GLU A 99 -5.29 -0.17 5.75
CA GLU A 99 -4.61 -0.52 6.99
C GLU A 99 -4.10 -1.96 6.98
N HIS A 100 -4.87 -2.88 6.37
CA HIS A 100 -4.45 -4.27 6.09
C HIS A 100 -3.41 -4.38 4.95
N GLY A 101 -3.08 -3.29 4.29
CA GLY A 101 -2.10 -3.26 3.19
C GLY A 101 -2.71 -3.31 1.79
N ALA A 102 -4.00 -3.03 1.63
CA ALA A 102 -4.57 -2.92 0.30
C ALA A 102 -4.02 -1.68 -0.44
N VAL A 103 -3.75 -1.85 -1.73
CA VAL A 103 -3.63 -0.75 -2.68
C VAL A 103 -5.00 -0.52 -3.30
N TRP A 104 -5.56 0.66 -3.06
CA TRP A 104 -6.81 1.08 -3.67
C TRP A 104 -6.56 1.84 -4.97
N ILE A 105 -6.95 1.24 -6.10
CA ILE A 105 -6.88 1.88 -7.41
C ILE A 105 -8.29 2.39 -7.75
N THR A 106 -8.44 3.69 -7.77
CA THR A 106 -9.68 4.36 -8.16
C THR A 106 -9.60 4.84 -9.60
N PHE A 107 -10.72 4.83 -10.32
CA PHE A 107 -10.80 5.30 -11.69
C PHE A 107 -12.04 6.15 -11.94
N GLN A 108 -11.95 7.10 -12.88
CA GLN A 108 -13.10 7.90 -13.32
C GLN A 108 -14.17 6.98 -13.94
N PRO A 109 -15.48 7.18 -13.65
CA PRO A 109 -16.55 6.31 -14.15
C PRO A 109 -16.64 6.22 -15.69
N ASP A 110 -16.16 7.22 -16.39
CA ASP A 110 -16.12 7.32 -17.86
C ASP A 110 -14.82 6.79 -18.48
N LEU A 111 -13.93 6.18 -17.66
CA LEU A 111 -12.70 5.55 -18.16
C LEU A 111 -13.03 4.54 -19.28
N PRO A 112 -12.29 4.55 -20.41
CA PRO A 112 -12.56 3.64 -21.52
C PRO A 112 -12.59 2.15 -21.10
N LYS A 113 -13.56 1.39 -21.61
CA LYS A 113 -13.76 -0.03 -21.26
C LYS A 113 -12.50 -0.88 -21.43
N ALA A 114 -11.67 -0.59 -22.43
CA ALA A 114 -10.40 -1.27 -22.63
C ALA A 114 -9.43 -1.05 -21.46
N GLN A 115 -9.38 0.16 -20.89
CA GLN A 115 -8.57 0.48 -19.74
C GLN A 115 -9.14 -0.17 -18.45
N ILE A 116 -10.46 -0.17 -18.28
CA ILE A 116 -11.12 -0.89 -17.18
C ILE A 116 -10.79 -2.38 -17.22
N ALA A 117 -10.76 -2.99 -18.41
CA ALA A 117 -10.37 -4.38 -18.56
C ALA A 117 -8.90 -4.66 -18.15
N VAL A 118 -7.99 -3.69 -18.30
CA VAL A 118 -6.62 -3.79 -17.77
C VAL A 118 -6.64 -3.80 -16.24
N LEU A 119 -7.37 -2.87 -15.62
CA LEU A 119 -7.51 -2.80 -14.17
C LEU A 119 -8.11 -4.09 -13.59
N LYS A 120 -9.17 -4.61 -14.21
CA LYS A 120 -9.79 -5.87 -13.78
C LYS A 120 -8.80 -7.04 -13.75
N ARG A 121 -7.92 -7.13 -14.76
CA ARG A 121 -6.86 -8.16 -14.77
C ARG A 121 -5.80 -7.93 -13.70
N LEU A 122 -5.54 -6.68 -13.32
CA LEU A 122 -4.59 -6.36 -12.27
C LEU A 122 -5.11 -6.81 -10.90
N ALA A 123 -6.39 -6.58 -10.58
CA ALA A 123 -7.03 -7.07 -9.37
C ALA A 123 -6.96 -8.59 -9.23
N GLY A 124 -7.21 -9.33 -10.32
CA GLY A 124 -7.20 -10.79 -10.30
C GLY A 124 -5.81 -11.45 -10.15
N ARG A 125 -4.74 -10.66 -9.99
CA ARG A 125 -3.36 -11.14 -9.85
C ARG A 125 -2.71 -10.78 -8.51
N ASN A 126 -3.42 -10.02 -7.69
CA ASN A 126 -2.87 -9.49 -6.44
C ASN A 126 -3.93 -9.56 -5.34
N ASP A 127 -3.59 -10.17 -4.25
CA ASP A 127 -4.51 -10.40 -3.13
C ASP A 127 -4.81 -9.11 -2.34
N HIS A 128 -3.92 -8.14 -2.40
CA HIS A 128 -4.06 -6.84 -1.72
C HIS A 128 -4.26 -5.68 -2.71
N VAL A 129 -5.08 -5.89 -3.74
CA VAL A 129 -5.49 -4.84 -4.68
C VAL A 129 -7.01 -4.72 -4.71
N LEU A 130 -7.50 -3.53 -4.39
CA LEU A 130 -8.90 -3.14 -4.48
C LEU A 130 -9.07 -2.11 -5.60
N ILE A 131 -10.03 -2.31 -6.47
CA ILE A 131 -10.26 -1.41 -7.61
C ILE A 131 -11.73 -1.06 -7.69
N SER A 132 -12.05 0.25 -7.76
CA SER A 132 -13.42 0.72 -7.89
C SER A 132 -13.51 2.04 -8.66
N PRO A 133 -14.67 2.35 -9.29
CA PRO A 133 -14.91 3.70 -9.77
C PRO A 133 -14.99 4.68 -8.59
N PHE A 134 -14.56 5.91 -8.84
CA PHE A 134 -14.65 7.00 -7.88
C PHE A 134 -15.05 8.30 -8.61
N PRO A 135 -16.29 8.77 -8.46
CA PRO A 135 -16.74 10.01 -9.08
C PRO A 135 -15.98 11.23 -8.55
N GLY A 136 -15.72 12.19 -9.43
CA GLY A 136 -15.09 13.46 -9.05
C GLY A 136 -13.57 13.42 -8.95
N LEU A 137 -12.91 12.35 -9.43
CA LEU A 137 -11.45 12.34 -9.56
C LEU A 137 -10.97 13.42 -10.53
N SER A 138 -9.91 14.13 -10.14
CA SER A 138 -9.20 15.07 -11.03
C SER A 138 -8.36 14.36 -12.12
N ASP A 139 -7.96 13.13 -11.84
CA ASP A 139 -7.11 12.30 -12.71
C ASP A 139 -7.85 11.02 -13.13
N PRO A 140 -7.61 10.50 -14.33
CA PRO A 140 -8.27 9.29 -14.82
C PRO A 140 -8.13 8.09 -13.88
N VAL A 141 -6.98 7.98 -13.22
CA VAL A 141 -6.66 6.88 -12.29
C VAL A 141 -5.84 7.42 -11.11
N VAL A 142 -6.18 7.00 -9.91
CA VAL A 142 -5.41 7.29 -8.69
C VAL A 142 -5.16 5.98 -7.94
N ALA A 143 -3.92 5.71 -7.58
CA ALA A 143 -3.55 4.61 -6.70
C ALA A 143 -3.22 5.16 -5.31
N SER A 144 -3.86 4.62 -4.29
CA SER A 144 -3.65 4.99 -2.89
C SER A 144 -3.24 3.77 -2.06
N ALA A 145 -2.32 3.97 -1.14
CA ALA A 145 -1.98 3.05 -0.06
C ALA A 145 -2.02 3.83 1.26
N TRP A 146 -1.73 3.20 2.38
CA TRP A 146 -1.75 3.88 3.68
C TRP A 146 -0.66 4.94 3.76
N GLY A 147 -1.05 6.21 3.66
CA GLY A 147 -0.15 7.36 3.67
C GLY A 147 0.46 7.73 2.31
N GLU A 148 0.21 6.99 1.24
CA GLU A 148 0.81 7.24 -0.06
C GLU A 148 -0.23 7.33 -1.18
N GLN A 149 0.03 8.18 -2.17
CA GLN A 149 -0.85 8.33 -3.33
C GLN A 149 -0.05 8.62 -4.61
N LEU A 150 -0.51 8.03 -5.71
CA LEU A 150 0.03 8.26 -7.05
C LEU A 150 -1.11 8.59 -8.02
N ARG A 151 -1.03 9.75 -8.67
CA ARG A 151 -1.99 10.22 -9.68
C ARG A 151 -1.50 9.92 -11.08
N LEU A 152 -2.34 9.35 -11.92
CA LEU A 152 -1.96 8.82 -13.23
C LEU A 152 -2.92 9.26 -14.32
N LYS A 153 -2.37 9.59 -15.49
CA LYS A 153 -3.15 9.94 -16.68
C LYS A 153 -3.61 8.71 -17.49
N SER A 154 -3.07 7.54 -17.21
CA SER A 154 -3.40 6.30 -17.91
C SER A 154 -3.10 5.06 -17.05
N VAL A 155 -3.89 4.01 -17.23
CA VAL A 155 -3.64 2.67 -16.64
C VAL A 155 -2.41 1.97 -17.22
N SER A 156 -1.89 2.43 -18.35
CA SER A 156 -0.68 1.90 -18.98
C SER A 156 0.60 2.51 -18.44
N ASP A 157 0.51 3.51 -17.57
CA ASP A 157 1.68 4.08 -16.91
C ASP A 157 2.41 3.00 -16.09
N PRO A 158 3.70 2.74 -16.34
CA PRO A 158 4.44 1.68 -15.66
C PRO A 158 4.49 1.86 -14.15
N ARG A 159 4.45 3.11 -13.66
CA ARG A 159 4.46 3.45 -12.22
C ARG A 159 3.26 2.83 -11.48
N LEU A 160 2.13 2.56 -12.14
CA LEU A 160 1.00 1.87 -11.51
C LEU A 160 1.39 0.48 -11.00
N LYS A 161 2.11 -0.28 -11.81
CA LYS A 161 2.59 -1.62 -11.42
C LYS A 161 3.70 -1.56 -10.38
N GLU A 162 4.54 -0.54 -10.46
CA GLU A 162 5.60 -0.29 -9.47
C GLU A 162 4.97 0.05 -8.12
N PHE A 163 3.97 0.92 -8.08
CA PHE A 163 3.22 1.27 -6.89
C PHE A 163 2.55 0.05 -6.25
N VAL A 164 1.84 -0.76 -7.03
CA VAL A 164 1.23 -2.00 -6.53
C VAL A 164 2.30 -2.94 -5.94
N ARG A 165 3.44 -3.12 -6.62
CA ARG A 165 4.52 -3.98 -6.12
C ARG A 165 5.14 -3.47 -4.83
N ALA A 166 5.25 -2.14 -4.68
CA ALA A 166 5.87 -1.52 -3.51
C ALA A 166 4.97 -1.54 -2.28
N PHE A 167 3.64 -1.38 -2.47
CA PHE A 167 2.73 -1.11 -1.36
C PHE A 167 1.71 -2.23 -1.07
N ALA A 168 1.40 -3.12 -2.02
CA ALA A 168 0.44 -4.20 -1.76
C ALA A 168 0.96 -5.18 -0.70
N GLY A 169 0.17 -5.40 0.35
CA GLY A 169 0.53 -6.18 1.53
C GLY A 169 1.39 -5.42 2.56
N HIS A 170 1.58 -4.11 2.38
CA HIS A 170 2.41 -3.28 3.26
C HIS A 170 1.57 -2.22 3.99
N GLY A 171 0.64 -2.64 4.84
CA GLY A 171 -0.12 -1.75 5.71
C GLY A 171 0.42 -1.71 7.15
N PRO A 172 -0.14 -0.82 8.00
CA PRO A 172 0.13 -0.80 9.43
C PRO A 172 -0.16 -2.13 10.13
N GLU A 173 -1.27 -2.78 9.77
CA GLU A 173 -1.60 -4.12 10.23
C GLU A 173 -0.93 -5.18 9.34
N ARG A 174 0.20 -5.67 9.80
CA ARG A 174 0.98 -6.67 9.05
C ARG A 174 0.26 -8.02 9.01
N ASN A 175 0.27 -8.65 7.83
CA ASN A 175 -0.32 -9.97 7.60
C ASN A 175 -1.85 -10.03 7.82
N ALA A 176 -2.53 -8.89 7.89
CA ALA A 176 -3.98 -8.88 7.93
C ALA A 176 -4.56 -9.30 6.56
N PRO A 177 -5.65 -10.09 6.54
CA PRO A 177 -6.26 -10.50 5.27
C PRO A 177 -6.96 -9.32 4.60
N CYS A 178 -7.00 -9.33 3.26
CA CYS A 178 -7.80 -8.36 2.50
C CYS A 178 -9.15 -8.95 2.02
N ASP A 179 -9.48 -10.14 2.46
CA ASP A 179 -10.76 -10.84 2.20
C ASP A 179 -11.44 -11.25 3.51
N GLY A 180 -12.56 -11.96 3.43
CA GLY A 180 -13.26 -12.48 4.61
C GLY A 180 -14.17 -11.46 5.31
N SER A 181 -14.39 -10.27 4.74
CA SER A 181 -15.30 -9.25 5.27
C SER A 181 -16.43 -8.94 4.26
N THR A 182 -16.60 -7.67 3.84
CA THR A 182 -17.75 -7.29 3.01
C THR A 182 -17.39 -7.05 1.54
N THR A 183 -18.34 -7.32 0.66
CA THR A 183 -18.32 -6.95 -0.76
C THR A 183 -19.41 -5.94 -1.11
N GLU A 184 -20.06 -5.34 -0.12
CA GLU A 184 -21.10 -4.35 -0.33
C GLU A 184 -20.60 -3.14 -1.12
N THR A 185 -21.46 -2.58 -1.96
CA THR A 185 -21.18 -1.41 -2.79
C THR A 185 -22.10 -0.26 -2.43
N GLY A 186 -21.64 0.96 -2.70
CA GLY A 186 -22.32 2.19 -2.32
C GLY A 186 -21.63 2.89 -1.15
N PRO A 187 -22.01 4.13 -0.84
CA PRO A 187 -21.54 4.84 0.34
C PRO A 187 -22.08 4.21 1.63
N LEU A 188 -21.41 4.45 2.77
CA LEU A 188 -21.98 4.10 4.06
C LEU A 188 -23.33 4.80 4.24
N GLN A 189 -24.31 4.02 4.69
CA GLN A 189 -25.60 4.57 5.08
C GLN A 189 -25.58 4.94 6.55
N VAL A 190 -25.93 6.17 6.87
CA VAL A 190 -26.09 6.60 8.26
C VAL A 190 -27.30 5.86 8.83
N GLY A 191 -27.08 5.02 9.85
CA GLY A 191 -28.15 4.35 10.57
C GLY A 191 -28.54 2.95 10.13
N THR A 192 -27.81 2.28 9.25
CA THR A 192 -27.98 0.84 9.03
C THR A 192 -27.25 0.06 10.12
N PRO A 193 -27.96 -0.74 10.94
CA PRO A 193 -27.31 -1.65 11.87
C PRO A 193 -26.42 -2.61 11.07
N VAL A 194 -25.21 -2.85 11.57
CA VAL A 194 -24.34 -3.91 11.04
C VAL A 194 -25.15 -5.20 11.07
N ALA A 195 -25.36 -5.83 9.92
CA ALA A 195 -25.93 -7.17 9.88
C ALA A 195 -24.99 -8.10 10.63
N THR A 196 -25.37 -8.51 11.83
CA THR A 196 -24.67 -9.53 12.60
C THR A 196 -24.72 -10.83 11.81
N VAL A 197 -23.59 -11.19 11.23
CA VAL A 197 -23.40 -12.52 10.63
C VAL A 197 -23.42 -13.54 11.79
N GLY A 198 -24.48 -14.36 11.84
CA GLY A 198 -24.54 -15.57 12.62
C GLY A 198 -25.28 -15.49 13.96
N SER A 199 -26.59 -15.57 13.93
CA SER A 199 -27.34 -16.29 14.98
C SER A 199 -28.12 -17.40 14.29
N SER A 200 -27.68 -18.64 14.49
CA SER A 200 -28.42 -19.85 14.14
C SER A 200 -29.77 -19.79 14.81
N ALA A 201 -30.84 -19.63 14.03
CA ALA A 201 -32.19 -19.78 14.54
C ALA A 201 -32.39 -21.21 15.03
N SER A 202 -32.43 -21.37 16.34
CA SER A 202 -32.89 -22.60 17.02
C SER A 202 -34.36 -22.75 16.67
N ILE A 203 -34.70 -23.81 15.96
CA ILE A 203 -36.08 -24.19 15.66
C ILE A 203 -36.71 -24.66 16.98
N ALA A 204 -37.49 -23.80 17.60
CA ALA A 204 -38.31 -24.15 18.72
C ALA A 204 -39.43 -25.12 18.24
N GLY A 205 -39.42 -26.31 18.73
CA GLY A 205 -40.40 -27.36 18.43
C GLY A 205 -41.82 -26.92 18.82
N THR A 206 -42.75 -27.17 17.92
CA THR A 206 -44.18 -27.02 18.13
C THR A 206 -44.68 -28.05 19.15
N PRO A 207 -45.41 -27.65 20.21
CA PRO A 207 -46.04 -28.65 21.07
C PRO A 207 -47.25 -29.25 20.36
N VAL A 208 -47.26 -30.56 20.25
CA VAL A 208 -48.42 -31.33 19.80
C VAL A 208 -49.53 -31.23 20.86
N GLY A 209 -50.66 -30.68 20.44
CA GLY A 209 -51.85 -30.59 21.26
C GLY A 209 -52.44 -32.00 21.52
N ALA A 210 -52.63 -32.30 22.80
CA ALA A 210 -53.38 -33.48 23.23
C ALA A 210 -54.88 -33.23 23.05
N ASN A 211 -55.53 -34.04 22.20
CA ASN A 211 -56.97 -34.25 22.24
C ASN A 211 -57.28 -35.17 23.40
N SER A 212 -58.31 -34.80 24.17
CA SER A 212 -59.04 -35.71 25.08
C SER A 212 -60.52 -35.53 24.95
N PRO A 213 -61.32 -36.51 25.27
CA PRO A 213 -62.55 -36.97 24.64
C PRO A 213 -63.76 -36.14 24.90
#